data_d218a7c383ea53de95e8db3283e55264
#
_entry.id   d218a7c383ea53de95e8db3283e55264
#
_cell.length_a   1.000
_cell.length_b   1.000
_cell.length_c   1.000
_cell.angle_alpha   90.00
_cell.angle_beta   90.00
_cell.angle_gamma   90.00
#
_symmetry.space_group_name_H-M   'P 1'
#
loop_
_entity.id
_entity.type
_entity.pdbx_description
1 polymer ?
#
loop_
_entity_poly.entity_id
_entity_poly.type
_entity_poly.pdbx_seq_one_letter_code
_entity_poly.pdbx_strand_id
1 'polypeptide(L)'
;MPDRNIKITLQYDGSRYDGWQKQGNTDKTIQGKLEQILEKMAGQTVEVHGSGRTDAGVHAWGQVANFHLPASCAGMSAEELKAYLNRYLPEDIAVLSAQEAGTRFHSRLNAVSKTYCYRIETATKKNVFERRYVYGLGEPLDIASMRRAAAYLTGEHDFKAFCSLKRMKKSTVRNLTAIELTMQESVCELHFRGNGFLYNMVRILTGTLIEVGLHKRTPESVAEALFSCDRARAGFTAPPEGLFLERVEYE
;
A
#
# COMPACT_ATOMS: atom_id res chain seq x y z
N MET A 1 -30.02 10.39 16.18
CA MET A 1 -29.34 10.99 15.01
C MET A 1 -28.80 9.83 14.17
N PRO A 2 -28.71 9.95 12.84
CA PRO A 2 -28.10 8.91 12.03
C PRO A 2 -26.60 8.76 12.39
N ASP A 3 -26.06 7.58 12.18
CA ASP A 3 -24.63 7.32 12.34
C ASP A 3 -23.83 8.24 11.41
N ARG A 4 -22.74 8.80 11.94
CA ARG A 4 -21.83 9.69 11.20
C ARG A 4 -20.74 8.87 10.52
N ASN A 5 -20.61 8.98 9.21
CA ASN A 5 -19.52 8.36 8.47
C ASN A 5 -18.28 9.25 8.55
N ILE A 6 -17.21 8.73 9.13
CA ILE A 6 -15.94 9.46 9.30
C ILE A 6 -14.90 8.86 8.35
N LYS A 7 -14.25 9.73 7.58
CA LYS A 7 -13.07 9.43 6.77
C LYS A 7 -11.83 9.88 7.53
N ILE A 8 -10.85 8.98 7.66
CA ILE A 8 -9.54 9.31 8.22
C ILE A 8 -8.43 9.02 7.19
N THR A 9 -7.38 9.83 7.24
CA THR A 9 -6.10 9.53 6.59
C THR A 9 -5.09 9.20 7.68
N LEU A 10 -4.33 8.13 7.50
CA LEU A 10 -3.37 7.67 8.50
C LEU A 10 -2.07 7.19 7.88
N GLN A 11 -1.00 7.27 8.66
CA GLN A 11 0.31 6.69 8.37
C GLN A 11 0.66 5.62 9.39
N TYR A 12 1.49 4.65 8.98
CA TYR A 12 1.99 3.64 9.90
C TYR A 12 3.30 2.99 9.44
N ASP A 13 4.12 2.64 10.41
CA ASP A 13 5.22 1.68 10.26
C ASP A 13 4.65 0.27 10.34
N GLY A 14 4.64 -0.45 9.21
CA GLY A 14 4.10 -1.81 9.12
C GLY A 14 5.00 -2.90 9.69
N SER A 15 6.25 -2.59 10.09
CA SER A 15 7.29 -3.58 10.44
C SER A 15 6.88 -4.58 11.52
N ARG A 16 6.00 -4.19 12.44
CA ARG A 16 5.53 -5.02 13.56
C ARG A 16 4.13 -5.60 13.37
N TYR A 17 3.54 -5.41 12.16
CA TYR A 17 2.16 -5.77 11.88
C TYR A 17 2.06 -6.88 10.82
N ASP A 18 1.09 -7.76 11.01
CA ASP A 18 0.71 -8.80 10.06
C ASP A 18 -0.15 -8.25 8.90
N GLY A 19 0.02 -6.96 8.60
CA GLY A 19 -0.65 -6.19 7.58
C GLY A 19 -1.85 -5.39 8.08
N TRP A 20 -2.61 -4.87 7.12
CA TRP A 20 -3.79 -4.04 7.41
C TRP A 20 -4.94 -4.84 8.00
N GLN A 21 -5.35 -5.91 7.31
CA GLN A 21 -6.63 -6.59 7.56
C GLN A 21 -6.65 -7.36 8.87
N LYS A 22 -7.68 -7.12 9.70
CA LYS A 22 -7.97 -7.92 10.90
C LYS A 22 -8.09 -9.41 10.55
N GLN A 23 -7.48 -10.25 11.38
CA GLN A 23 -7.40 -11.69 11.20
C GLN A 23 -7.78 -12.37 12.53
N GLY A 24 -8.32 -13.59 12.44
CA GLY A 24 -8.73 -14.33 13.63
C GLY A 24 -7.60 -14.93 14.46
N ASN A 25 -6.39 -14.99 13.91
CA ASN A 25 -5.22 -15.65 14.52
C ASN A 25 -4.17 -14.66 15.06
N THR A 26 -4.39 -13.36 14.93
CA THR A 26 -3.47 -12.31 15.39
C THR A 26 -4.21 -11.02 15.73
N ASP A 27 -3.73 -10.31 16.74
CA ASP A 27 -4.15 -8.95 17.12
C ASP A 27 -3.22 -7.87 16.57
N LYS A 28 -2.16 -8.28 15.84
CA LYS A 28 -1.13 -7.40 15.27
C LYS A 28 -1.52 -6.91 13.88
N THR A 29 -2.68 -6.27 13.75
CA THR A 29 -3.12 -5.67 12.48
C THR A 29 -3.51 -4.22 12.67
N ILE A 30 -3.29 -3.37 11.65
CA ILE A 30 -3.59 -1.94 11.73
C ILE A 30 -5.10 -1.73 11.96
N GLN A 31 -5.94 -2.41 11.18
CA GLN A 31 -7.40 -2.37 11.33
C GLN A 31 -7.82 -2.80 12.75
N GLY A 32 -7.25 -3.88 13.28
CA GLY A 32 -7.59 -4.36 14.62
C GLY A 32 -7.25 -3.37 15.72
N LYS A 33 -6.12 -2.64 15.61
CA LYS A 33 -5.74 -1.59 16.58
C LYS A 33 -6.73 -0.41 16.54
N LEU A 34 -7.12 0.03 15.34
CA LEU A 34 -8.13 1.08 15.18
C LEU A 34 -9.49 0.66 15.78
N GLU A 35 -9.98 -0.54 15.43
CA GLU A 35 -11.27 -1.06 15.90
C GLU A 35 -11.30 -1.19 17.42
N GLN A 36 -10.23 -1.68 18.06
CA GLN A 36 -10.14 -1.79 19.53
C GLN A 36 -10.28 -0.44 20.23
N ILE A 37 -9.68 0.62 19.68
CA ILE A 37 -9.74 1.95 20.27
C ILE A 37 -11.12 2.57 20.05
N LEU A 38 -11.68 2.42 18.85
CA LEU A 38 -13.01 2.90 18.52
C LEU A 38 -14.09 2.20 19.34
N GLU A 39 -13.98 0.90 19.55
CA GLU A 39 -14.90 0.12 20.39
C GLU A 39 -14.90 0.59 21.85
N LYS A 40 -13.70 0.85 22.41
CA LYS A 40 -13.59 1.41 23.78
C LYS A 40 -14.22 2.80 23.89
N MET A 41 -14.08 3.62 22.85
CA MET A 41 -14.64 4.97 22.82
C MET A 41 -16.17 4.95 22.67
N ALA A 42 -16.68 4.10 21.77
CA ALA A 42 -18.08 4.07 21.39
C ALA A 42 -18.95 3.19 22.31
N GLY A 43 -18.33 2.30 23.10
CA GLY A 43 -19.01 1.29 23.91
C GLY A 43 -19.66 0.16 23.07
N GLN A 44 -19.40 0.11 21.78
CA GLN A 44 -19.86 -0.93 20.85
C GLN A 44 -18.87 -1.11 19.71
N THR A 45 -18.98 -2.24 19.00
CA THR A 45 -18.12 -2.54 17.84
C THR A 45 -18.30 -1.51 16.73
N VAL A 46 -17.17 -1.00 16.23
CA VAL A 46 -17.10 -0.09 15.09
C VAL A 46 -16.22 -0.72 14.02
N GLU A 47 -16.81 -1.08 12.88
CA GLU A 47 -16.09 -1.68 11.76
C GLU A 47 -15.33 -0.61 10.95
N VAL A 48 -14.05 -0.86 10.68
CA VAL A 48 -13.18 0.05 9.91
C VAL A 48 -12.94 -0.49 8.52
N HIS A 49 -13.28 0.29 7.51
CA HIS A 49 -13.06 -0.04 6.10
C HIS A 49 -11.84 0.69 5.56
N GLY A 50 -10.76 -0.04 5.24
CA GLY A 50 -9.57 0.54 4.60
C GLY A 50 -9.72 0.68 3.08
N SER A 51 -9.04 1.66 2.47
CA SER A 51 -9.03 1.85 1.01
C SER A 51 -8.44 0.66 0.26
N GLY A 52 -7.48 -0.03 0.88
CA GLY A 52 -6.83 -1.22 0.38
C GLY A 52 -6.10 -1.95 1.49
N ARG A 53 -5.78 -3.21 1.24
CA ARG A 53 -4.96 -4.00 2.15
C ARG A 53 -3.50 -3.75 1.84
N THR A 54 -2.69 -3.61 2.90
CA THR A 54 -1.24 -3.73 2.83
C THR A 54 -0.84 -5.06 3.44
N ASP A 55 0.19 -5.69 2.90
CA ASP A 55 0.71 -6.97 3.39
C ASP A 55 1.49 -6.79 4.71
N ALA A 56 1.82 -7.90 5.37
CA ALA A 56 2.70 -7.88 6.54
C ALA A 56 4.02 -7.16 6.23
N GLY A 57 4.44 -6.27 7.12
CA GLY A 57 5.67 -5.48 6.98
C GLY A 57 5.59 -4.29 6.03
N VAL A 58 4.47 -4.09 5.32
CA VAL A 58 4.27 -2.97 4.38
C VAL A 58 3.77 -1.73 5.12
N HIS A 59 4.33 -0.58 4.79
CA HIS A 59 4.04 0.72 5.41
C HIS A 59 2.96 1.51 4.67
N ALA A 60 2.53 2.61 5.25
CA ALA A 60 1.74 3.62 4.55
C ALA A 60 2.10 5.03 5.03
N TRP A 61 2.18 5.96 4.08
CA TRP A 61 2.22 7.40 4.35
C TRP A 61 0.83 8.03 4.27
N GLY A 62 -0.11 7.42 3.53
CA GLY A 62 -1.43 7.99 3.27
C GLY A 62 -2.51 6.93 3.09
N GLN A 63 -2.62 5.94 3.99
CA GLN A 63 -3.77 5.04 3.99
C GLN A 63 -5.03 5.82 4.31
N VAL A 64 -6.13 5.51 3.63
CA VAL A 64 -7.44 6.07 3.95
C VAL A 64 -8.37 4.99 4.46
N ALA A 65 -9.09 5.30 5.54
CA ALA A 65 -10.13 4.44 6.07
C ALA A 65 -11.40 5.24 6.37
N ASN A 66 -12.54 4.55 6.43
CA ASN A 66 -13.77 5.11 6.95
C ASN A 66 -14.47 4.15 7.90
N PHE A 67 -15.30 4.71 8.76
CA PHE A 67 -16.13 3.97 9.70
C PHE A 67 -17.34 4.81 10.12
N HIS A 68 -18.37 4.14 10.60
CA HIS A 68 -19.59 4.80 11.10
C HIS A 68 -19.53 4.92 12.62
N LEU A 69 -19.59 6.14 13.13
CA LEU A 69 -19.71 6.43 14.56
C LEU A 69 -21.18 6.42 15.00
N PRO A 70 -21.50 5.73 16.11
CA PRO A 70 -22.85 5.70 16.64
C PRO A 70 -23.30 7.08 17.18
N ALA A 71 -24.60 7.24 17.32
CA ALA A 71 -25.21 8.49 17.82
C ALA A 71 -24.70 8.90 19.23
N SER A 72 -24.24 7.95 20.05
CA SER A 72 -23.62 8.22 21.35
C SER A 72 -22.35 9.08 21.27
N CYS A 73 -21.68 9.07 20.12
CA CYS A 73 -20.48 9.88 19.84
C CYS A 73 -20.78 11.16 19.04
N ALA A 74 -22.05 11.55 18.89
CA ALA A 74 -22.46 12.68 18.03
C ALA A 74 -21.88 14.04 18.45
N GLY A 75 -21.56 14.22 19.73
CA GLY A 75 -20.97 15.47 20.25
C GLY A 75 -19.47 15.65 19.99
N MET A 76 -18.78 14.61 19.52
CA MET A 76 -17.34 14.66 19.27
C MET A 76 -17.06 15.20 17.86
N SER A 77 -16.29 16.26 17.73
CA SER A 77 -15.82 16.78 16.44
C SER A 77 -14.79 15.85 15.78
N ALA A 78 -14.52 16.02 14.49
CA ALA A 78 -13.51 15.23 13.78
C ALA A 78 -12.10 15.47 14.34
N GLU A 79 -11.78 16.69 14.77
CA GLU A 79 -10.48 17.01 15.39
C GLU A 79 -10.34 16.39 16.78
N GLU A 80 -11.39 16.38 17.61
CA GLU A 80 -11.39 15.70 18.90
C GLU A 80 -11.22 14.18 18.72
N LEU A 81 -11.89 13.61 17.71
CA LEU A 81 -11.72 12.20 17.35
C LEU A 81 -10.30 11.87 16.92
N LYS A 82 -9.69 12.70 16.06
CA LYS A 82 -8.29 12.56 15.66
C LYS A 82 -7.35 12.63 16.87
N ALA A 83 -7.55 13.60 17.75
CA ALA A 83 -6.78 13.75 18.99
C ALA A 83 -6.92 12.51 19.90
N TYR A 84 -8.15 12.00 20.04
CA TYR A 84 -8.43 10.80 20.81
C TYR A 84 -7.72 9.59 20.22
N LEU A 85 -7.84 9.34 18.90
CA LEU A 85 -7.18 8.23 18.23
C LEU A 85 -5.67 8.29 18.41
N ASN A 86 -5.04 9.45 18.15
CA ASN A 86 -3.59 9.63 18.30
C ASN A 86 -3.10 9.51 19.75
N ARG A 87 -3.96 9.74 20.74
CA ARG A 87 -3.63 9.56 22.16
C ARG A 87 -3.51 8.08 22.55
N TYR A 88 -4.31 7.21 21.92
CA TYR A 88 -4.40 5.80 22.33
C TYR A 88 -3.81 4.82 21.31
N LEU A 89 -3.55 5.25 20.08
CA LEU A 89 -2.84 4.45 19.09
C LEU A 89 -1.38 4.20 19.51
N PRO A 90 -0.81 3.04 19.15
CA PRO A 90 0.63 2.82 19.27
C PRO A 90 1.41 3.90 18.50
N GLU A 91 2.65 4.18 18.94
CA GLU A 91 3.54 5.21 18.37
C GLU A 91 3.83 5.04 16.88
N ASP A 92 3.66 3.85 16.35
CA ASP A 92 3.89 3.48 14.95
C ASP A 92 2.62 3.58 14.06
N ILE A 93 1.51 4.11 14.60
CA ILE A 93 0.29 4.44 13.85
C ILE A 93 -0.16 5.85 14.21
N ALA A 94 -0.36 6.73 13.22
CA ALA A 94 -0.85 8.08 13.45
C ALA A 94 -1.94 8.47 12.46
N VAL A 95 -3.02 9.08 12.96
CA VAL A 95 -4.07 9.70 12.16
C VAL A 95 -3.64 11.10 11.77
N LEU A 96 -3.48 11.35 10.47
CA LEU A 96 -3.06 12.63 9.92
C LEU A 96 -4.23 13.62 9.81
N SER A 97 -5.40 13.11 9.38
CA SER A 97 -6.62 13.90 9.25
C SER A 97 -7.85 13.07 9.57
N ALA A 98 -8.90 13.73 10.07
CA ALA A 98 -10.22 13.15 10.21
C ALA A 98 -11.25 14.17 9.70
N GLN A 99 -12.28 13.71 8.99
CA GLN A 99 -13.35 14.54 8.48
C GLN A 99 -14.64 13.74 8.33
N GLU A 100 -15.77 14.42 8.37
CA GLU A 100 -17.03 13.82 8.01
C GLU A 100 -17.09 13.53 6.51
N ALA A 101 -17.65 12.42 6.15
CA ALA A 101 -17.87 12.00 4.77
C ALA A 101 -19.36 11.77 4.53
N GLY A 102 -19.76 11.80 3.26
CA GLY A 102 -21.13 11.44 2.90
C GLY A 102 -21.51 10.06 3.41
N THR A 103 -22.76 9.84 3.75
CA THR A 103 -23.26 8.59 4.35
C THR A 103 -22.95 7.35 3.53
N ARG A 104 -22.86 7.48 2.20
CA ARG A 104 -22.53 6.39 1.25
C ARG A 104 -21.04 6.28 0.89
N PHE A 105 -20.21 7.18 1.44
CA PHE A 105 -18.77 7.11 1.17
C PHE A 105 -18.17 5.81 1.72
N HIS A 106 -17.39 5.13 0.88
CA HIS A 106 -16.65 3.93 1.25
C HIS A 106 -15.21 4.04 0.73
N SER A 107 -14.24 4.04 1.63
CA SER A 107 -12.82 4.27 1.34
C SER A 107 -12.24 3.39 0.23
N ARG A 108 -12.73 2.15 0.08
CA ARG A 108 -12.28 1.25 -0.97
C ARG A 108 -13.02 1.40 -2.30
N LEU A 109 -14.35 1.59 -2.23
CA LEU A 109 -15.20 1.53 -3.43
C LEU A 109 -15.18 2.85 -4.21
N ASN A 110 -14.99 3.98 -3.49
CA ASN A 110 -14.92 5.29 -4.11
C ASN A 110 -13.49 5.74 -4.46
N ALA A 111 -12.47 4.92 -4.16
CA ALA A 111 -11.11 5.24 -4.56
C ALA A 111 -10.95 5.13 -6.08
N VAL A 112 -10.47 6.22 -6.71
CA VAL A 112 -10.25 6.30 -8.16
C VAL A 112 -8.83 5.92 -8.54
N SER A 113 -7.86 6.27 -7.69
CA SER A 113 -6.47 5.84 -7.87
C SER A 113 -5.73 5.64 -6.56
N LYS A 114 -4.64 4.87 -6.64
CA LYS A 114 -3.69 4.66 -5.55
C LYS A 114 -2.28 4.80 -6.08
N THR A 115 -1.42 5.40 -5.26
CA THR A 115 0.02 5.46 -5.54
C THR A 115 0.75 4.68 -4.46
N TYR A 116 1.67 3.82 -4.90
CA TYR A 116 2.61 3.12 -4.05
C TYR A 116 4.02 3.57 -4.37
N CYS A 117 4.84 3.78 -3.36
CA CYS A 117 6.27 4.02 -3.49
C CYS A 117 7.03 2.78 -3.00
N TYR A 118 8.03 2.34 -3.78
CA TYR A 118 8.97 1.31 -3.35
C TYR A 118 10.38 1.87 -3.35
N ARG A 119 11.08 1.76 -2.21
CA ARG A 119 12.41 2.33 -1.96
C ARG A 119 13.48 1.24 -1.94
N ILE A 120 14.56 1.45 -2.72
CA ILE A 120 15.68 0.51 -2.89
C ILE A 120 16.98 1.23 -2.58
N GLU A 121 17.75 0.74 -1.61
CA GLU A 121 19.12 1.20 -1.33
C GLU A 121 20.10 0.44 -2.23
N THR A 122 20.83 1.17 -3.08
CA THR A 122 21.79 0.60 -4.02
C THR A 122 23.23 0.63 -3.49
N ALA A 123 23.51 1.42 -2.43
CA ALA A 123 24.83 1.45 -1.82
C ALA A 123 25.15 0.13 -1.13
N THR A 124 26.40 -0.31 -1.30
CA THR A 124 26.93 -1.50 -0.61
C THR A 124 26.93 -1.33 0.92
N LYS A 125 27.19 -0.11 1.38
CA LYS A 125 27.15 0.21 2.82
C LYS A 125 25.71 0.43 3.27
N LYS A 126 25.20 -0.47 4.11
CA LYS A 126 23.83 -0.40 4.64
C LYS A 126 23.62 0.82 5.54
N ASN A 127 22.54 1.55 5.33
CA ASN A 127 22.03 2.54 6.27
C ASN A 127 21.20 1.84 7.36
N VAL A 128 21.79 1.68 8.54
CA VAL A 128 21.14 0.94 9.64
C VAL A 128 19.90 1.65 10.21
N PHE A 129 19.78 2.97 10.06
CA PHE A 129 18.63 3.72 10.52
C PHE A 129 17.45 3.61 9.57
N GLU A 130 17.70 3.49 8.26
CA GLU A 130 16.66 3.35 7.23
C GLU A 130 16.28 1.89 6.93
N ARG A 131 16.95 0.89 7.51
CA ARG A 131 16.82 -0.54 7.17
C ARG A 131 15.39 -1.11 7.22
N ARG A 132 14.48 -0.44 7.95
CA ARG A 132 13.07 -0.82 8.04
C ARG A 132 12.20 -0.20 6.95
N TYR A 133 12.75 0.78 6.23
CA TYR A 133 12.02 1.66 5.31
C TYR A 133 12.61 1.67 3.90
N VAL A 134 13.55 0.77 3.63
CA VAL A 134 14.22 0.63 2.35
C VAL A 134 14.69 -0.81 2.15
N TYR A 135 14.51 -1.35 0.97
CA TYR A 135 15.11 -2.63 0.61
C TYR A 135 16.59 -2.44 0.31
N GLY A 136 17.47 -2.98 1.14
CA GLY A 136 18.92 -2.92 0.95
C GLY A 136 19.40 -3.90 -0.12
N LEU A 137 19.41 -3.47 -1.38
CA LEU A 137 19.92 -4.28 -2.50
C LEU A 137 21.44 -4.37 -2.47
N GLY A 138 22.13 -3.22 -2.26
CA GLY A 138 23.59 -3.16 -2.19
C GLY A 138 24.31 -3.30 -3.53
N GLU A 139 23.58 -3.17 -4.65
CA GLU A 139 24.09 -3.28 -6.02
C GLU A 139 23.55 -2.11 -6.85
N PRO A 140 24.37 -1.54 -7.78
CA PRO A 140 23.91 -0.48 -8.68
C PRO A 140 22.86 -0.99 -9.66
N LEU A 141 21.92 -0.13 -10.03
CA LEU A 141 20.83 -0.44 -10.96
C LEU A 141 20.95 0.39 -12.25
N ASP A 142 20.76 -0.25 -13.41
CA ASP A 142 20.56 0.44 -14.69
C ASP A 142 19.13 1.01 -14.76
N ILE A 143 18.98 2.25 -14.29
CA ILE A 143 17.69 2.95 -14.25
C ILE A 143 17.12 3.17 -15.66
N ALA A 144 17.98 3.36 -16.67
CA ALA A 144 17.54 3.56 -18.06
C ALA A 144 16.85 2.29 -18.59
N SER A 145 17.45 1.14 -18.37
CA SER A 145 16.83 -0.15 -18.74
C SER A 145 15.55 -0.42 -17.95
N MET A 146 15.51 -0.09 -16.64
CA MET A 146 14.31 -0.23 -15.81
C MET A 146 13.18 0.68 -16.33
N ARG A 147 13.45 1.91 -16.74
CA ARG A 147 12.43 2.82 -17.32
C ARG A 147 11.87 2.26 -18.64
N ARG A 148 12.73 1.71 -19.52
CA ARG A 148 12.25 1.03 -20.74
C ARG A 148 11.32 -0.14 -20.42
N ALA A 149 11.68 -0.95 -19.43
CA ALA A 149 10.84 -2.06 -18.98
C ALA A 149 9.52 -1.61 -18.36
N ALA A 150 9.52 -0.55 -17.54
CA ALA A 150 8.34 0.02 -16.92
C ALA A 150 7.32 0.54 -17.95
N ALA A 151 7.79 1.04 -19.10
CA ALA A 151 6.92 1.51 -20.17
C ALA A 151 5.98 0.41 -20.71
N TYR A 152 6.41 -0.85 -20.74
CA TYR A 152 5.56 -1.98 -21.15
C TYR A 152 4.44 -2.30 -20.16
N LEU A 153 4.56 -1.87 -18.90
CA LEU A 153 3.60 -2.12 -17.83
C LEU A 153 2.56 -1.00 -17.67
N THR A 154 2.79 0.14 -18.34
CA THR A 154 1.87 1.29 -18.28
C THR A 154 0.67 1.06 -19.19
N GLY A 155 -0.52 1.41 -18.71
CA GLY A 155 -1.79 1.20 -19.42
C GLY A 155 -2.65 0.11 -18.78
N GLU A 156 -3.71 -0.27 -19.49
CA GLU A 156 -4.62 -1.32 -19.07
C GLU A 156 -4.14 -2.69 -19.57
N HIS A 157 -3.83 -3.58 -18.63
CA HIS A 157 -3.33 -4.92 -18.93
C HIS A 157 -3.89 -5.96 -17.95
N ASP A 158 -3.82 -7.24 -18.34
CA ASP A 158 -4.01 -8.35 -17.41
C ASP A 158 -2.72 -8.61 -16.62
N PHE A 159 -2.70 -8.21 -15.36
CA PHE A 159 -1.56 -8.37 -14.45
C PHE A 159 -1.53 -9.71 -13.72
N LYS A 160 -2.13 -10.75 -14.26
CA LYS A 160 -2.15 -12.08 -13.64
C LYS A 160 -0.75 -12.62 -13.35
N ALA A 161 0.23 -12.40 -14.24
CA ALA A 161 1.63 -12.77 -14.03
C ALA A 161 2.25 -12.07 -12.81
N PHE A 162 1.75 -10.92 -12.40
CA PHE A 162 2.23 -10.13 -11.27
C PHE A 162 1.33 -10.27 -10.02
N CYS A 163 0.68 -11.42 -9.87
CA CYS A 163 -0.18 -11.73 -8.73
C CYS A 163 0.25 -13.04 -8.06
N SER A 164 0.36 -13.04 -6.72
CA SER A 164 0.72 -14.25 -5.96
C SER A 164 -0.46 -15.21 -5.72
N LEU A 165 -1.69 -14.81 -6.03
CA LEU A 165 -2.85 -15.70 -5.87
C LEU A 165 -2.95 -16.68 -7.04
N LYS A 166 -2.93 -17.97 -6.74
CA LYS A 166 -3.08 -19.04 -7.75
C LYS A 166 -4.45 -19.05 -8.43
N ARG A 167 -5.51 -18.69 -7.70
CA ARG A 167 -6.89 -18.63 -8.21
C ARG A 167 -7.50 -17.28 -7.89
N MET A 168 -7.96 -16.59 -8.91
CA MET A 168 -8.65 -15.31 -8.78
C MET A 168 -10.14 -15.50 -9.05
N LYS A 169 -10.99 -14.97 -8.15
CA LYS A 169 -12.45 -14.91 -8.35
C LYS A 169 -12.88 -13.64 -9.10
N LYS A 170 -11.99 -12.64 -9.18
CA LYS A 170 -12.24 -11.33 -9.81
C LYS A 170 -11.24 -11.08 -10.92
N SER A 171 -11.55 -10.14 -11.81
CA SER A 171 -10.66 -9.71 -12.89
C SER A 171 -9.27 -9.34 -12.38
N THR A 172 -8.24 -9.74 -13.13
CA THR A 172 -6.83 -9.39 -12.93
C THR A 172 -6.40 -8.20 -13.79
N VAL A 173 -7.32 -7.66 -14.59
CA VAL A 173 -7.08 -6.44 -15.39
C VAL A 173 -6.98 -5.23 -14.48
N ARG A 174 -5.92 -4.44 -14.66
CA ARG A 174 -5.70 -3.16 -13.97
C ARG A 174 -5.17 -2.14 -14.96
N ASN A 175 -5.36 -0.87 -14.62
CA ASN A 175 -4.79 0.23 -15.38
C ASN A 175 -3.72 0.92 -14.53
N LEU A 176 -2.45 0.81 -14.91
CA LEU A 176 -1.36 1.57 -14.33
C LEU A 176 -1.16 2.85 -15.14
N THR A 177 -1.53 3.98 -14.55
CA THR A 177 -1.47 5.29 -15.23
C THR A 177 -0.07 5.87 -15.26
N ALA A 178 0.81 5.48 -14.33
CA ALA A 178 2.21 5.89 -14.32
C ALA A 178 3.07 4.88 -13.53
N ILE A 179 4.33 4.73 -13.98
CA ILE A 179 5.42 4.11 -13.23
C ILE A 179 6.62 5.05 -13.38
N GLU A 180 6.96 5.74 -12.27
CA GLU A 180 8.05 6.72 -12.25
C GLU A 180 9.23 6.18 -11.44
N LEU A 181 10.45 6.40 -11.93
CA LEU A 181 11.69 6.00 -11.25
C LEU A 181 12.55 7.24 -11.04
N THR A 182 12.93 7.47 -9.78
CA THR A 182 13.84 8.55 -9.38
C THR A 182 15.04 7.98 -8.64
N MET A 183 16.17 8.68 -8.71
CA MET A 183 17.36 8.40 -7.90
C MET A 183 17.65 9.61 -7.05
N GLN A 184 17.78 9.41 -5.73
CA GLN A 184 18.24 10.40 -4.78
C GLN A 184 19.42 9.79 -4.03
N GLU A 185 20.63 10.30 -4.31
CA GLU A 185 21.87 9.70 -3.80
C GLU A 185 21.97 8.21 -4.17
N SER A 186 21.88 7.33 -3.19
CA SER A 186 21.90 5.87 -3.37
C SER A 186 20.54 5.20 -3.31
N VAL A 187 19.46 5.96 -3.09
CA VAL A 187 18.10 5.42 -3.00
C VAL A 187 17.38 5.58 -4.32
N CYS A 188 16.96 4.45 -4.90
CA CYS A 188 16.05 4.40 -6.05
C CYS A 188 14.62 4.29 -5.53
N GLU A 189 13.74 5.21 -5.94
CA GLU A 189 12.32 5.17 -5.65
C GLU A 189 11.52 4.87 -6.91
N LEU A 190 10.59 3.90 -6.79
CA LEU A 190 9.66 3.52 -7.85
C LEU A 190 8.24 3.87 -7.39
N HIS A 191 7.57 4.79 -8.09
CA HIS A 191 6.19 5.17 -7.82
C HIS A 191 5.27 4.50 -8.83
N PHE A 192 4.30 3.72 -8.34
CA PHE A 192 3.30 3.02 -9.15
C PHE A 192 1.93 3.65 -8.90
N ARG A 193 1.34 4.26 -9.91
CA ARG A 193 -0.01 4.83 -9.84
C ARG A 193 -0.98 4.03 -10.71
N GLY A 194 -2.15 3.67 -10.15
CA GLY A 194 -3.16 2.92 -10.90
C GLY A 194 -4.51 2.84 -10.20
N ASN A 195 -5.52 2.34 -10.90
CA ASN A 195 -6.89 2.20 -10.40
C ASN A 195 -7.06 1.10 -9.34
N GLY A 196 -6.05 0.24 -9.17
CA GLY A 196 -6.04 -0.82 -8.19
C GLY A 196 -4.88 -1.77 -8.39
N PHE A 197 -4.58 -2.56 -7.36
CA PHE A 197 -3.46 -3.48 -7.35
C PHE A 197 -3.90 -4.85 -6.88
N LEU A 198 -3.29 -5.90 -7.44
CA LEU A 198 -3.48 -7.29 -7.05
C LEU A 198 -2.60 -7.63 -5.83
N TYR A 199 -2.83 -8.78 -5.26
CA TYR A 199 -2.03 -9.28 -4.14
C TYR A 199 -0.56 -9.42 -4.52
N ASN A 200 0.34 -8.77 -3.77
CA ASN A 200 1.78 -8.64 -4.01
C ASN A 200 2.18 -7.95 -5.33
N MET A 201 1.25 -7.36 -6.08
CA MET A 201 1.50 -6.87 -7.45
C MET A 201 2.67 -5.89 -7.49
N VAL A 202 2.67 -4.83 -6.68
CA VAL A 202 3.74 -3.82 -6.69
C VAL A 202 5.10 -4.45 -6.37
N ARG A 203 5.16 -5.35 -5.40
CA ARG A 203 6.40 -6.03 -5.00
C ARG A 203 6.94 -6.95 -6.11
N ILE A 204 6.06 -7.64 -6.86
CA ILE A 204 6.45 -8.48 -7.99
C ILE A 204 6.92 -7.61 -9.17
N LEU A 205 6.21 -6.52 -9.47
CA LEU A 205 6.62 -5.55 -10.48
C LEU A 205 8.01 -4.99 -10.14
N THR A 206 8.22 -4.58 -8.89
CA THR A 206 9.51 -4.09 -8.41
C THR A 206 10.62 -5.13 -8.56
N GLY A 207 10.41 -6.37 -8.08
CA GLY A 207 11.40 -7.44 -8.22
C GLY A 207 11.74 -7.73 -9.68
N THR A 208 10.75 -7.67 -10.57
CA THR A 208 10.95 -7.84 -12.02
C THR A 208 11.79 -6.70 -12.61
N LEU A 209 11.51 -5.46 -12.22
CA LEU A 209 12.29 -4.29 -12.65
C LEU A 209 13.71 -4.29 -12.08
N ILE A 210 13.91 -4.75 -10.84
CA ILE A 210 15.25 -4.95 -10.24
C ILE A 210 16.07 -5.94 -11.08
N GLU A 211 15.48 -7.08 -11.49
CA GLU A 211 16.18 -8.05 -12.35
C GLU A 211 16.61 -7.44 -13.69
N VAL A 212 15.82 -6.51 -14.25
CA VAL A 212 16.21 -5.73 -15.45
C VAL A 212 17.37 -4.81 -15.11
N GLY A 213 17.29 -4.05 -14.00
CA GLY A 213 18.35 -3.12 -13.58
C GLY A 213 19.68 -3.80 -13.26
N LEU A 214 19.64 -5.07 -12.86
CA LEU A 214 20.79 -5.94 -12.62
C LEU A 214 21.26 -6.71 -13.88
N HIS A 215 20.66 -6.43 -15.06
CA HIS A 215 20.93 -7.14 -16.32
C HIS A 215 20.70 -8.66 -16.26
N LYS A 216 19.88 -9.16 -15.31
CA LYS A 216 19.49 -10.56 -15.20
C LYS A 216 18.39 -10.95 -16.19
N ARG A 217 17.74 -9.93 -16.79
CA ARG A 217 16.74 -10.06 -17.86
C ARG A 217 16.73 -8.80 -18.72
N THR A 218 16.20 -8.90 -19.95
CA THR A 218 16.06 -7.77 -20.84
C THR A 218 14.76 -6.98 -20.53
N PRO A 219 14.68 -5.69 -20.90
CA PRO A 219 13.43 -4.91 -20.77
C PRO A 219 12.25 -5.57 -21.49
N GLU A 220 12.46 -6.16 -22.67
CA GLU A 220 11.44 -6.80 -23.52
C GLU A 220 10.84 -8.04 -22.84
N SER A 221 11.62 -8.77 -22.04
CA SER A 221 11.14 -9.93 -21.27
C SER A 221 10.03 -9.60 -20.27
N VAL A 222 9.90 -8.31 -19.91
CA VAL A 222 8.81 -7.83 -19.03
C VAL A 222 7.48 -7.82 -19.77
N ALA A 223 7.48 -7.41 -21.04
CA ALA A 223 6.31 -7.52 -21.91
C ALA A 223 5.92 -8.99 -22.13
N GLU A 224 6.89 -9.87 -22.36
CA GLU A 224 6.65 -11.31 -22.50
C GLU A 224 6.01 -11.90 -21.23
N ALA A 225 6.52 -11.52 -20.04
CA ALA A 225 5.94 -11.94 -18.76
C ALA A 225 4.47 -11.45 -18.62
N LEU A 226 4.21 -10.19 -18.97
CA LEU A 226 2.88 -9.59 -18.92
C LEU A 226 1.90 -10.35 -19.81
N PHE A 227 2.24 -10.56 -21.08
CA PHE A 227 1.36 -11.25 -22.05
C PHE A 227 1.18 -12.74 -21.75
N SER A 228 2.15 -13.38 -21.07
CA SER A 228 2.06 -14.79 -20.72
C SER A 228 1.00 -15.10 -19.67
N CYS A 229 0.62 -14.14 -18.85
CA CYS A 229 -0.22 -14.32 -17.67
C CYS A 229 0.32 -15.40 -16.69
N ASP A 230 1.62 -15.74 -16.78
CA ASP A 230 2.29 -16.76 -15.99
C ASP A 230 3.19 -16.14 -14.93
N ARG A 231 2.89 -16.41 -13.64
CA ARG A 231 3.69 -15.91 -12.50
C ARG A 231 5.16 -16.36 -12.56
N ALA A 232 5.45 -17.52 -13.13
CA ALA A 232 6.80 -18.04 -13.21
C ALA A 232 7.71 -17.22 -14.15
N ARG A 233 7.13 -16.45 -15.06
CA ARG A 233 7.86 -15.57 -15.98
C ARG A 233 8.13 -14.17 -15.39
N ALA A 234 7.42 -13.78 -14.34
CA ALA A 234 7.73 -12.54 -13.60
C ALA A 234 8.88 -12.76 -12.62
N GLY A 235 9.53 -11.68 -12.18
CA GLY A 235 10.62 -11.70 -11.24
C GLY A 235 10.20 -12.09 -9.80
N PHE A 236 11.14 -12.01 -8.88
CA PHE A 236 10.89 -12.31 -7.47
C PHE A 236 9.91 -11.31 -6.83
N THR A 237 9.35 -11.68 -5.68
CA THR A 237 8.55 -10.76 -4.88
C THR A 237 9.49 -9.96 -3.99
N ALA A 238 9.65 -8.67 -4.27
CA ALA A 238 10.52 -7.80 -3.48
C ALA A 238 10.08 -7.75 -2.00
N PRO A 239 11.01 -7.60 -1.05
CA PRO A 239 10.72 -7.55 0.39
C PRO A 239 9.73 -6.45 0.76
N PRO A 240 8.96 -6.60 1.87
CA PRO A 240 7.89 -5.63 2.20
C PRO A 240 8.40 -4.29 2.74
N GLU A 241 9.57 -4.26 3.37
CA GLU A 241 10.12 -3.09 4.09
C GLU A 241 10.40 -1.87 3.20
N GLY A 242 10.54 -2.07 1.88
CA GLY A 242 10.68 -0.96 0.94
C GLY A 242 9.35 -0.40 0.45
N LEU A 243 8.20 -1.04 0.74
CA LEU A 243 6.91 -0.68 0.16
C LEU A 243 6.06 0.21 1.07
N PHE A 244 5.54 1.30 0.48
CA PHE A 244 4.63 2.25 1.11
C PHE A 244 3.38 2.45 0.26
N LEU A 245 2.20 2.40 0.88
CA LEU A 245 1.01 3.02 0.29
C LEU A 245 1.15 4.53 0.48
N GLU A 246 1.50 5.23 -0.59
CA GLU A 246 1.82 6.66 -0.55
C GLU A 246 0.56 7.52 -0.40
N ARG A 247 -0.43 7.31 -1.27
CA ARG A 247 -1.69 8.05 -1.22
C ARG A 247 -2.82 7.33 -1.94
N VAL A 248 -4.04 7.76 -1.61
CA VAL A 248 -5.29 7.32 -2.23
C VAL A 248 -6.08 8.53 -2.68
N GLU A 249 -6.56 8.53 -3.91
CA GLU A 249 -7.30 9.64 -4.50
C GLU A 249 -8.79 9.27 -4.66
N TYR A 250 -9.63 10.28 -4.44
CA TYR A 250 -11.09 10.24 -4.54
C TYR A 250 -11.56 11.41 -5.42
N GLU A 251 -12.73 11.25 -6.05
CA GLU A 251 -13.42 12.35 -6.73
C GLU A 251 -14.00 13.36 -5.72
#